data_0887521d470526f4246406fa4935e03d
#
_entry.id   0887521d470526f4246406fa4935e03d
#
_cell.length_a   1.000
_cell.length_b   1.000
_cell.length_c   1.000
_cell.angle_alpha   90.00
_cell.angle_beta   90.00
_cell.angle_gamma   90.00
#
_symmetry.space_group_name_H-M   'P 1'
#
loop_
_entity.id
_entity.type
_entity.pdbx_description
1 polymer ?
#
loop_
_entity_poly.entity_id
_entity_poly.type
_entity_poly.pdbx_seq_one_letter_code
_entity_poly.pdbx_strand_id
1 'polypeptide(L)'
;ETRGDSNVGTGVEQRIRQALAAQDVFESEDAAQTADDQTLIRRASKLQQQAFPKLPDGIAQPQKVSTVSTAFVRDPKVRAWVLKEANGICEGCGSNAPFEVDGLPFLEVHHVKHLAQKGSDRITNAVALCPNCHQRCHRSSDRDAFTKGLYSRIDRLREE
;
A
#
# COMPACT_ATOMS: atom_id res chain seq x y z
N GLU A 1 -30.98 6.04 56.31
CA GLU A 1 -31.49 5.77 54.96
C GLU A 1 -30.47 6.27 53.96
N THR A 2 -29.68 5.38 53.43
CA THR A 2 -28.70 5.67 52.34
C THR A 2 -29.40 5.49 51.02
N ARG A 3 -29.56 6.59 50.28
CA ARG A 3 -29.98 6.56 48.86
C ARG A 3 -28.90 5.90 48.04
N GLY A 4 -29.23 4.78 47.40
CA GLY A 4 -28.41 4.16 46.38
C GLY A 4 -28.38 5.03 45.12
N ASP A 5 -27.19 5.55 44.77
CA ASP A 5 -26.95 6.18 43.49
C ASP A 5 -27.06 5.12 42.39
N SER A 6 -28.06 5.31 41.54
CA SER A 6 -28.34 4.42 40.43
C SER A 6 -27.31 4.62 39.31
N ASN A 7 -26.41 3.67 39.19
CA ASN A 7 -25.39 3.58 38.12
C ASN A 7 -25.99 3.35 36.71
N VAL A 8 -27.29 3.57 36.55
CA VAL A 8 -28.02 3.37 35.26
C VAL A 8 -27.79 4.54 34.29
N GLY A 9 -27.57 5.77 34.84
CA GLY A 9 -27.35 6.96 34.00
C GLY A 9 -26.06 6.94 33.18
N THR A 10 -24.96 6.46 33.79
CA THR A 10 -23.66 6.43 33.13
C THR A 10 -23.57 5.47 31.93
N GLY A 11 -24.28 4.34 32.00
CA GLY A 11 -24.32 3.38 30.89
C GLY A 11 -25.12 3.86 29.70
N VAL A 12 -26.21 4.63 29.93
CA VAL A 12 -27.02 5.22 28.85
C VAL A 12 -26.30 6.39 28.19
N GLU A 13 -25.70 7.27 28.97
CA GLU A 13 -24.88 8.37 28.45
C GLU A 13 -23.71 7.88 27.62
N GLN A 14 -23.04 6.82 28.05
CA GLN A 14 -21.92 6.22 27.34
C GLN A 14 -22.37 5.61 26.00
N ARG A 15 -23.53 4.94 25.95
CA ARG A 15 -24.12 4.43 24.71
C ARG A 15 -24.53 5.54 23.76
N ILE A 16 -25.12 6.63 24.28
CA ILE A 16 -25.48 7.80 23.46
C ILE A 16 -24.23 8.46 22.89
N ARG A 17 -23.19 8.68 23.69
CA ARG A 17 -21.91 9.22 23.22
C ARG A 17 -21.25 8.32 22.16
N GLN A 18 -21.27 7.00 22.35
CA GLN A 18 -20.79 6.03 21.38
C GLN A 18 -21.60 6.06 20.10
N ALA A 19 -22.92 6.16 20.18
CA ALA A 19 -23.81 6.24 19.02
C ALA A 19 -23.62 7.57 18.24
N LEU A 20 -23.43 8.69 18.93
CA LEU A 20 -23.15 9.99 18.33
C LEU A 20 -21.76 10.02 17.67
N ALA A 21 -20.73 9.54 18.38
CA ALA A 21 -19.38 9.43 17.81
C ALA A 21 -19.34 8.50 16.58
N ALA A 22 -20.16 7.47 16.58
CA ALA A 22 -20.30 6.55 15.48
C ALA A 22 -21.03 7.15 14.27
N GLN A 23 -21.97 8.06 14.49
CA GLN A 23 -22.65 8.79 13.44
C GLN A 23 -21.72 9.78 12.76
N ASP A 24 -20.87 10.49 13.53
CA ASP A 24 -19.86 11.39 13.03
C ASP A 24 -18.81 10.71 12.11
N VAL A 25 -18.51 9.43 12.35
CA VAL A 25 -17.57 8.66 11.51
C VAL A 25 -18.07 8.49 10.09
N PHE A 26 -19.37 8.20 9.89
CA PHE A 26 -19.95 8.00 8.57
C PHE A 26 -20.24 9.31 7.83
N GLU A 27 -20.32 10.43 8.54
CA GLU A 27 -20.52 11.77 7.98
C GLU A 27 -19.20 12.55 7.80
N SER A 28 -18.08 12.00 8.25
CA SER A 28 -16.77 12.64 8.13
C SER A 28 -16.28 12.72 6.68
N GLU A 29 -15.42 13.73 6.38
CA GLU A 29 -14.74 13.81 5.08
C GLU A 29 -13.97 12.52 4.74
N ASP A 30 -13.47 11.80 5.75
CA ASP A 30 -12.74 10.55 5.56
C ASP A 30 -13.66 9.39 5.14
N ALA A 31 -14.99 9.50 5.35
CA ALA A 31 -15.99 8.54 4.86
C ALA A 31 -16.47 8.86 3.43
N ALA A 32 -16.10 10.02 2.87
CA ALA A 32 -16.51 10.39 1.52
C ALA A 32 -15.89 9.49 0.45
N GLN A 33 -16.67 9.16 -0.57
CA GLN A 33 -16.24 8.33 -1.70
C GLN A 33 -15.17 9.04 -2.53
N THR A 34 -14.26 8.28 -3.14
CA THR A 34 -13.20 8.81 -4.00
C THR A 34 -12.80 7.81 -5.07
N ALA A 35 -12.38 8.31 -6.24
CA ALA A 35 -11.79 7.52 -7.31
C ALA A 35 -10.25 7.52 -7.24
N ASP A 36 -9.65 8.31 -6.36
CA ASP A 36 -8.21 8.38 -6.18
C ASP A 36 -7.74 7.36 -5.14
N ASP A 37 -6.89 6.40 -5.57
CA ASP A 37 -6.42 5.30 -4.73
C ASP A 37 -5.62 5.76 -3.51
N GLN A 38 -4.82 6.81 -3.61
CA GLN A 38 -4.02 7.30 -2.49
C GLN A 38 -4.92 7.93 -1.43
N THR A 39 -5.90 8.71 -1.88
CA THR A 39 -6.93 9.29 -1.00
C THR A 39 -7.77 8.19 -0.35
N LEU A 40 -8.16 7.15 -1.10
CA LEU A 40 -8.91 6.00 -0.57
C LEU A 40 -8.12 5.31 0.55
N ILE A 41 -6.85 4.97 0.30
CA ILE A 41 -5.99 4.31 1.29
C ILE A 41 -5.83 5.18 2.54
N ARG A 42 -5.56 6.48 2.39
CA ARG A 42 -5.40 7.40 3.49
C ARG A 42 -6.68 7.51 4.35
N ARG A 43 -7.84 7.66 3.73
CA ARG A 43 -9.14 7.71 4.40
C ARG A 43 -9.46 6.39 5.10
N ALA A 44 -9.30 5.27 4.41
CA ALA A 44 -9.51 3.95 4.97
C ALA A 44 -8.61 3.67 6.19
N SER A 45 -7.33 4.08 6.15
CA SER A 45 -6.40 3.91 7.27
C SER A 45 -6.83 4.68 8.53
N LYS A 46 -7.44 5.85 8.37
CA LYS A 46 -8.00 6.61 9.50
C LYS A 46 -9.25 5.95 10.04
N LEU A 47 -10.15 5.51 9.16
CA LEU A 47 -11.39 4.84 9.55
C LEU A 47 -11.13 3.50 10.23
N GLN A 48 -10.09 2.75 9.86
CA GLN A 48 -9.71 1.49 10.51
C GLN A 48 -9.42 1.61 12.01
N GLN A 49 -9.08 2.82 12.49
CA GLN A 49 -8.82 3.09 13.90
C GLN A 49 -10.09 3.43 14.69
N GLN A 50 -11.24 3.45 14.02
CA GLN A 50 -12.51 3.85 14.60
C GLN A 50 -13.46 2.65 14.70
N ALA A 51 -14.44 2.72 15.60
CA ALA A 51 -15.47 1.70 15.69
C ALA A 51 -16.50 1.87 14.57
N PHE A 52 -16.87 0.75 13.94
CA PHE A 52 -17.97 0.71 12.97
C PHE A 52 -19.25 0.27 13.69
N PRO A 53 -20.22 1.16 13.94
CA PRO A 53 -21.44 0.82 14.66
C PRO A 53 -22.40 -0.05 13.84
N LYS A 54 -22.25 0.00 12.52
CA LYS A 54 -22.96 -0.84 11.55
C LYS A 54 -22.04 -1.20 10.39
N LEU A 55 -22.42 -2.23 9.65
CA LEU A 55 -21.72 -2.60 8.42
C LEU A 55 -21.93 -1.50 7.37
N PRO A 56 -20.88 -1.09 6.64
CA PRO A 56 -21.03 -0.15 5.54
C PRO A 56 -21.74 -0.81 4.36
N ASP A 57 -22.70 -0.12 3.76
CA ASP A 57 -23.47 -0.63 2.62
C ASP A 57 -22.63 -0.66 1.32
N GLY A 58 -21.58 0.16 1.23
CA GLY A 58 -20.76 0.29 0.03
C GLY A 58 -21.50 0.95 -1.14
N ILE A 59 -21.01 0.73 -2.37
CA ILE A 59 -21.58 1.25 -3.63
C ILE A 59 -21.92 0.09 -4.55
N ALA A 60 -23.20 -0.17 -4.76
CA ALA A 60 -23.66 -1.30 -5.59
C ALA A 60 -23.23 -1.16 -7.07
N GLN A 61 -23.19 0.06 -7.60
CA GLN A 61 -22.77 0.37 -8.96
C GLN A 61 -21.79 1.55 -8.97
N PRO A 62 -20.46 1.32 -8.74
CA PRO A 62 -19.49 2.36 -8.77
C PRO A 62 -19.40 3.05 -10.13
N GLN A 63 -19.32 4.37 -10.14
CA GLN A 63 -19.13 5.15 -11.37
C GLN A 63 -17.70 5.00 -11.90
N LYS A 64 -17.56 4.93 -13.23
CA LYS A 64 -16.27 4.98 -13.90
C LYS A 64 -15.82 6.44 -14.02
N VAL A 65 -14.57 6.69 -13.64
CA VAL A 65 -13.92 7.98 -13.80
C VAL A 65 -12.72 7.81 -14.72
N SER A 66 -12.59 8.66 -15.74
CA SER A 66 -11.39 8.70 -16.59
C SER A 66 -10.31 9.50 -15.88
N THR A 67 -9.11 8.89 -15.75
CA THR A 67 -7.92 9.54 -15.19
C THR A 67 -6.86 9.68 -16.26
N VAL A 68 -6.12 10.79 -16.24
CA VAL A 68 -4.92 10.98 -17.09
C VAL A 68 -3.71 10.60 -16.24
N SER A 69 -2.93 9.59 -16.70
CA SER A 69 -1.68 9.20 -16.07
C SER A 69 -0.51 9.45 -17.02
N THR A 70 0.65 9.80 -16.47
CA THR A 70 1.91 9.87 -17.19
C THR A 70 2.69 8.58 -16.94
N ALA A 71 3.30 8.03 -17.99
CA ALA A 71 4.14 6.85 -17.92
C ALA A 71 5.55 7.15 -18.45
N PHE A 72 6.56 6.50 -17.90
CA PHE A 72 7.92 6.55 -18.40
C PHE A 72 8.13 5.49 -19.48
N VAL A 73 8.79 5.86 -20.57
CA VAL A 73 9.29 4.91 -21.55
C VAL A 73 10.39 4.05 -20.91
N ARG A 74 10.31 2.73 -21.06
CA ARG A 74 11.25 1.78 -20.48
C ARG A 74 11.80 0.84 -21.54
N ASP A 75 13.06 0.41 -21.38
CA ASP A 75 13.69 -0.56 -22.29
C ASP A 75 13.31 -2.00 -21.89
N PRO A 76 12.62 -2.76 -22.74
CA PRO A 76 12.27 -4.16 -22.46
C PRO A 76 13.49 -5.05 -22.21
N LYS A 77 14.67 -4.69 -22.75
CA LYS A 77 15.92 -5.45 -22.52
C LYS A 77 16.39 -5.35 -21.07
N VAL A 78 16.25 -4.17 -20.44
CA VAL A 78 16.58 -3.99 -19.01
C VAL A 78 15.69 -4.89 -18.17
N ARG A 79 14.38 -4.87 -18.41
CA ARG A 79 13.42 -5.73 -17.71
C ARG A 79 13.75 -7.22 -17.89
N ALA A 80 13.95 -7.65 -19.14
CA ALA A 80 14.22 -9.05 -19.46
C ALA A 80 15.51 -9.54 -18.82
N TRP A 81 16.56 -8.73 -18.85
CA TRP A 81 17.87 -9.07 -18.26
C TRP A 81 17.76 -9.21 -16.73
N VAL A 82 17.13 -8.25 -16.04
CA VAL A 82 16.96 -8.25 -14.59
C VAL A 82 16.16 -9.48 -14.13
N LEU A 83 15.07 -9.82 -14.81
CA LEU A 83 14.27 -10.99 -14.48
C LEU A 83 15.02 -12.31 -14.74
N LYS A 84 15.80 -12.37 -15.82
CA LYS A 84 16.63 -13.54 -16.15
C LYS A 84 17.74 -13.74 -15.11
N GLU A 85 18.41 -12.69 -14.71
CA GLU A 85 19.49 -12.72 -13.70
C GLU A 85 18.94 -13.16 -12.33
N ALA A 86 17.78 -12.66 -11.94
CA ALA A 86 17.12 -13.06 -10.70
C ALA A 86 16.70 -14.53 -10.68
N ASN A 87 16.53 -15.16 -11.84
CA ASN A 87 16.22 -16.58 -11.99
C ASN A 87 15.07 -17.07 -11.08
N GLY A 88 14.00 -16.29 -10.98
CA GLY A 88 12.84 -16.58 -10.14
C GLY A 88 13.02 -16.34 -8.64
N ILE A 89 14.16 -15.80 -8.22
CA ILE A 89 14.47 -15.49 -6.81
C ILE A 89 14.30 -13.98 -6.58
N CYS A 90 13.52 -13.60 -5.58
CA CYS A 90 13.37 -12.20 -5.19
C CYS A 90 14.69 -11.64 -4.65
N GLU A 91 15.24 -10.62 -5.30
CA GLU A 91 16.52 -10.00 -4.89
C GLU A 91 16.38 -9.20 -3.57
N GLY A 92 15.16 -8.92 -3.13
CA GLY A 92 14.89 -8.23 -1.86
C GLY A 92 14.91 -9.15 -0.64
N CYS A 93 14.31 -10.33 -0.71
CA CYS A 93 14.19 -11.25 0.44
C CYS A 93 14.79 -12.64 0.20
N GLY A 94 15.25 -12.96 -1.00
CA GLY A 94 15.81 -14.27 -1.35
C GLY A 94 14.79 -15.40 -1.49
N SER A 95 13.49 -15.11 -1.40
CA SER A 95 12.43 -16.12 -1.59
C SER A 95 12.14 -16.35 -3.06
N ASN A 96 11.66 -17.55 -3.39
CA ASN A 96 11.15 -17.84 -4.73
C ASN A 96 10.01 -16.89 -5.13
N ALA A 97 9.83 -16.69 -6.43
CA ALA A 97 8.65 -16.04 -6.97
C ALA A 97 7.38 -16.71 -6.43
N PRO A 98 6.34 -15.94 -6.05
CA PRO A 98 5.16 -16.49 -5.38
C PRO A 98 4.28 -17.34 -6.30
N PHE A 99 4.37 -17.15 -7.60
CA PHE A 99 3.61 -17.87 -8.63
C PHE A 99 4.28 -17.67 -10.00
N GLU A 100 3.73 -18.35 -11.01
CA GLU A 100 4.16 -18.24 -12.40
C GLU A 100 3.07 -17.57 -13.25
N VAL A 101 3.50 -16.86 -14.29
CA VAL A 101 2.64 -16.32 -15.36
C VAL A 101 3.20 -16.80 -16.69
N ASP A 102 2.39 -17.50 -17.48
CA ASP A 102 2.80 -18.08 -18.77
C ASP A 102 4.05 -19.00 -18.67
N GLY A 103 4.15 -19.74 -17.55
CA GLY A 103 5.26 -20.64 -17.28
C GLY A 103 6.57 -19.94 -16.82
N LEU A 104 6.52 -18.65 -16.55
CA LEU A 104 7.67 -17.88 -16.06
C LEU A 104 7.42 -17.40 -14.61
N PRO A 105 8.45 -17.46 -13.74
CA PRO A 105 8.37 -16.98 -12.38
C PRO A 105 7.97 -15.49 -12.34
N PHE A 106 6.94 -15.16 -11.57
CA PHE A 106 6.44 -13.79 -11.47
C PHE A 106 7.25 -12.98 -10.45
N LEU A 107 8.04 -12.05 -10.96
CA LEU A 107 8.69 -10.98 -10.20
C LEU A 107 8.42 -9.63 -10.87
N GLU A 108 8.40 -8.58 -10.10
CA GLU A 108 8.21 -7.20 -10.56
C GLU A 108 9.56 -6.49 -10.61
N VAL A 109 9.84 -5.79 -11.72
CA VAL A 109 11.06 -4.97 -11.82
C VAL A 109 10.81 -3.62 -11.19
N HIS A 110 11.61 -3.31 -10.16
CA HIS A 110 11.58 -2.07 -9.40
C HIS A 110 12.84 -1.25 -9.66
N HIS A 111 12.69 0.06 -9.86
CA HIS A 111 13.82 1.00 -9.94
C HIS A 111 14.15 1.53 -8.55
N VAL A 112 15.36 1.24 -8.05
CA VAL A 112 15.79 1.56 -6.68
C VAL A 112 15.73 3.06 -6.44
N LYS A 113 16.29 3.86 -7.36
CA LYS A 113 15.96 5.27 -7.49
C LYS A 113 14.80 5.40 -8.47
N HIS A 114 13.68 5.91 -8.01
CA HIS A 114 12.45 5.98 -8.81
C HIS A 114 12.65 6.82 -10.07
N LEU A 115 12.08 6.40 -11.20
CA LEU A 115 12.11 7.16 -12.46
C LEU A 115 11.55 8.58 -12.29
N ALA A 116 10.51 8.75 -11.45
CA ALA A 116 9.94 10.06 -11.11
C ALA A 116 10.93 10.97 -10.36
N GLN A 117 11.97 10.40 -9.74
CA GLN A 117 13.04 11.10 -9.04
C GLN A 117 14.31 11.20 -9.90
N LYS A 118 14.16 11.11 -11.22
CA LYS A 118 15.26 11.11 -12.20
C LYS A 118 16.20 9.90 -12.11
N GLY A 119 15.71 8.76 -11.58
CA GLY A 119 16.41 7.50 -11.65
C GLY A 119 16.47 6.98 -13.10
N SER A 120 17.53 6.26 -13.45
CA SER A 120 17.70 5.71 -14.80
C SER A 120 16.95 4.39 -14.98
N ASP A 121 16.57 4.08 -16.23
CA ASP A 121 16.09 2.76 -16.62
C ASP A 121 17.30 1.90 -17.07
N ARG A 122 18.13 1.49 -16.09
CA ARG A 122 19.34 0.68 -16.30
C ARG A 122 19.38 -0.48 -15.34
N ILE A 123 20.10 -1.54 -15.71
CA ILE A 123 20.33 -2.71 -14.83
C ILE A 123 21.01 -2.34 -13.52
N THR A 124 21.77 -1.23 -13.49
CA THR A 124 22.45 -0.69 -12.29
C THR A 124 21.50 0.02 -11.32
N ASN A 125 20.24 0.25 -11.74
CA ASN A 125 19.20 0.87 -10.92
C ASN A 125 17.92 0.01 -10.82
N ALA A 126 17.92 -1.21 -11.36
CA ALA A 126 16.73 -2.05 -11.43
C ALA A 126 16.94 -3.40 -10.72
N VAL A 127 15.91 -3.86 -10.01
CA VAL A 127 15.90 -5.12 -9.25
C VAL A 127 14.61 -5.91 -9.49
N ALA A 128 14.69 -7.23 -9.40
CA ALA A 128 13.54 -8.14 -9.48
C ALA A 128 13.02 -8.45 -8.07
N LEU A 129 11.82 -8.04 -7.75
CA LEU A 129 11.23 -8.19 -6.43
C LEU A 129 9.93 -9.00 -6.49
N CYS A 130 9.66 -9.78 -5.44
CA CYS A 130 8.31 -10.29 -5.25
C CYS A 130 7.35 -9.14 -4.93
N PRO A 131 6.02 -9.29 -5.15
CA PRO A 131 5.05 -8.23 -4.91
C PRO A 131 5.15 -7.62 -3.49
N ASN A 132 5.41 -8.44 -2.49
CA ASN A 132 5.55 -7.99 -1.10
C ASN A 132 6.76 -7.03 -0.94
N CYS A 133 7.93 -7.41 -1.45
CA CYS A 133 9.13 -6.57 -1.40
C CYS A 133 8.96 -5.31 -2.25
N HIS A 134 8.31 -5.41 -3.41
CA HIS A 134 8.00 -4.25 -4.23
C HIS A 134 7.09 -3.26 -3.50
N GLN A 135 5.99 -3.73 -2.89
CA GLN A 135 5.13 -2.88 -2.08
C GLN A 135 5.84 -2.32 -0.84
N ARG A 136 6.78 -3.08 -0.24
CA ARG A 136 7.61 -2.59 0.86
C ARG A 136 8.44 -1.37 0.47
N CYS A 137 9.04 -1.36 -0.72
CA CYS A 137 9.78 -0.20 -1.24
C CYS A 137 8.93 1.06 -1.38
N HIS A 138 7.62 0.90 -1.61
CA HIS A 138 6.72 2.04 -1.83
C HIS A 138 5.96 2.50 -0.58
N ARG A 139 5.57 1.59 0.31
CA ARG A 139 4.54 1.84 1.32
C ARG A 139 4.97 1.61 2.77
N SER A 140 6.03 0.85 3.00
CA SER A 140 6.44 0.51 4.36
C SER A 140 7.03 1.70 5.10
N SER A 141 6.90 1.71 6.42
CA SER A 141 7.56 2.68 7.30
C SER A 141 9.09 2.56 7.24
N ASP A 142 9.63 1.38 6.89
CA ASP A 142 11.06 1.12 6.74
C ASP A 142 11.54 1.12 5.28
N ARG A 143 10.71 1.62 4.33
CA ARG A 143 11.02 1.59 2.89
C ARG A 143 12.40 2.15 2.54
N ASP A 144 12.80 3.26 3.17
CA ASP A 144 14.06 3.92 2.88
C ASP A 144 15.26 3.05 3.32
N ALA A 145 15.18 2.45 4.52
CA ALA A 145 16.18 1.53 5.02
C ALA A 145 16.23 0.24 4.18
N PHE A 146 15.08 -0.31 3.81
CA PHE A 146 14.99 -1.50 2.97
C PHE A 146 15.57 -1.25 1.58
N THR A 147 15.21 -0.14 0.93
CA THR A 147 15.71 0.26 -0.39
C THR A 147 17.22 0.51 -0.36
N LYS A 148 17.72 1.23 0.66
CA LYS A 148 19.15 1.44 0.84
C LYS A 148 19.91 0.12 1.02
N GLY A 149 19.33 -0.83 1.74
CA GLY A 149 19.89 -2.16 1.93
C GLY A 149 20.02 -2.99 0.64
N LEU A 150 19.34 -2.65 -0.45
CA LEU A 150 19.52 -3.32 -1.75
C LEU A 150 20.88 -3.03 -2.36
N TYR A 151 21.39 -1.80 -2.24
CA TYR A 151 22.72 -1.44 -2.75
C TYR A 151 23.86 -2.23 -2.11
N SER A 152 23.73 -2.60 -0.84
CA SER A 152 24.77 -3.40 -0.15
C SER A 152 24.68 -4.90 -0.43
N ARG A 153 23.57 -5.38 -0.99
CA ARG A 153 23.32 -6.82 -1.24
C ARG A 153 23.45 -7.22 -2.70
N ILE A 154 23.34 -6.26 -3.60
CA ILE A 154 23.28 -6.49 -5.04
C ILE A 154 24.42 -5.69 -5.71
N ASP A 155 25.50 -6.39 -6.03
CA ASP A 155 26.77 -5.78 -6.51
C ASP A 155 26.67 -4.92 -7.77
N ARG A 156 25.66 -5.21 -8.64
CA ARG A 156 25.46 -4.44 -9.87
C ARG A 156 24.84 -3.07 -9.64
N LEU A 157 24.17 -2.85 -8.50
CA LEU A 157 23.52 -1.57 -8.24
C LEU A 157 24.52 -0.45 -8.03
N ARG A 158 24.16 0.74 -8.46
CA ARG A 158 24.93 1.98 -8.27
C ARG A 158 24.00 3.08 -7.78
N GLU A 159 24.39 3.79 -6.75
CA GLU A 159 23.68 5.00 -6.30
C GLU A 159 23.78 6.08 -7.39
N GLU A 160 22.65 6.73 -7.69
CA GLU A 160 22.52 7.77 -8.71
C GLU A 160 22.16 9.13 -8.10
#